data_c58dbf5d37318af8a653c05a6d03e12e
#
_entry.id   c58dbf5d37318af8a653c05a6d03e12e
#
_cell.length_a   1.000
_cell.length_b   1.000
_cell.length_c   1.000
_cell.angle_alpha   90.00
_cell.angle_beta   90.00
_cell.angle_gamma   90.00
#
_symmetry.space_group_name_H-M   'P 1'
#
loop_
_entity.id
_entity.type
_entity.pdbx_description
1 polymer ?
#
loop_
_entity_poly.entity_id
_entity_poly.type
_entity_poly.pdbx_seq_one_letter_code
_entity_poly.pdbx_strand_id
1 'polypeptide(L)'
;QIRANPAGGAGPATGAGRFSDFISYPKPIIAAMNGAAAGVGFVLALFCDLRFAASGIKLTTSFSRRGLIAEYGSSWALPKLIGMPRALDLLLSGRVITADEAERMGLVNQVVPAEELMSHVMAYASDLAANCCPTSWAHMKKQVYGDWEIDADTATTNSIHMMNASVMRP
;
A
#
# COMPACT_ATOMS: atom_id res chain seq x y z
N GLN A 1 -14.37 -5.69 -29.01
CA GLN A 1 -15.67 -5.57 -28.30
C GLN A 1 -15.51 -6.21 -26.94
N ILE A 2 -15.47 -5.38 -25.88
CA ILE A 2 -15.54 -5.86 -24.49
C ILE A 2 -16.98 -6.36 -24.30
N ARG A 3 -17.15 -7.67 -24.17
CA ARG A 3 -18.45 -8.20 -23.75
C ARG A 3 -18.66 -7.80 -22.30
N ALA A 4 -19.63 -6.94 -22.04
CA ALA A 4 -20.10 -6.65 -20.70
C ALA A 4 -20.56 -7.97 -20.07
N ASN A 5 -19.95 -8.36 -18.95
CA ASN A 5 -20.44 -9.46 -18.13
C ASN A 5 -21.68 -8.95 -17.37
N PRO A 6 -22.87 -9.49 -17.63
CA PRO A 6 -24.11 -9.04 -16.96
C PRO A 6 -24.26 -9.58 -15.53
N ALA A 7 -23.26 -10.27 -15.01
CA ALA A 7 -23.28 -10.73 -13.61
C ALA A 7 -22.97 -9.56 -12.69
N GLY A 8 -24.03 -9.02 -12.10
CA GLY A 8 -24.09 -7.89 -11.22
C GLY A 8 -22.87 -7.66 -10.37
N GLY A 9 -22.20 -6.56 -10.65
CA GLY A 9 -21.31 -5.95 -9.69
C GLY A 9 -22.15 -5.66 -8.45
N ALA A 10 -21.79 -6.27 -7.34
CA ALA A 10 -22.31 -5.82 -6.06
C ALA A 10 -22.03 -4.33 -5.98
N GLY A 11 -23.07 -3.53 -5.91
CA GLY A 11 -22.95 -2.11 -5.63
C GLY A 11 -22.12 -1.93 -4.36
N PRO A 12 -21.60 -0.73 -4.09
CA PRO A 12 -20.78 -0.51 -2.92
C PRO A 12 -21.54 -1.05 -1.72
N ALA A 13 -20.98 -2.08 -1.07
CA ALA A 13 -21.50 -2.58 0.19
C ALA A 13 -21.40 -1.40 1.18
N THR A 14 -22.51 -0.71 1.36
CA THR A 14 -22.67 0.33 2.37
C THR A 14 -22.46 -0.35 3.72
N GLY A 15 -21.26 -0.20 4.30
CA GLY A 15 -20.89 -0.79 5.59
C GLY A 15 -19.71 -1.75 5.58
N ALA A 16 -19.23 -2.24 4.44
CA ALA A 16 -17.97 -2.98 4.38
C ALA A 16 -16.79 -1.99 4.30
N GLY A 17 -15.80 -2.13 5.18
CA GLY A 17 -14.58 -1.33 5.15
C GLY A 17 -13.89 -1.41 3.78
N ARG A 18 -13.33 -0.29 3.35
CA ARG A 18 -12.54 -0.20 2.11
C ARG A 18 -11.07 -0.37 2.44
N PHE A 19 -10.26 -0.90 1.53
CA PHE A 19 -8.80 -0.95 1.74
C PHE A 19 -8.19 0.45 1.90
N SER A 20 -8.77 1.46 1.21
CA SER A 20 -8.40 2.87 1.38
C SER A 20 -8.61 3.40 2.81
N ASP A 21 -9.41 2.74 3.65
CA ASP A 21 -9.58 3.14 5.05
C ASP A 21 -8.29 2.96 5.85
N PHE A 22 -7.37 2.08 5.38
CA PHE A 22 -6.04 1.92 5.97
C PHE A 22 -5.20 3.20 5.91
N ILE A 23 -5.42 4.04 4.90
CA ILE A 23 -4.72 5.32 4.74
C ILE A 23 -5.01 6.24 5.94
N SER A 24 -6.26 6.28 6.40
CA SER A 24 -6.68 7.12 7.53
C SER A 24 -6.42 6.50 8.89
N TYR A 25 -6.03 5.22 8.97
CA TYR A 25 -5.73 4.57 10.24
C TYR A 25 -4.47 5.18 10.89
N PRO A 26 -4.53 5.64 12.15
CA PRO A 26 -3.47 6.48 12.71
C PRO A 26 -2.17 5.75 13.06
N LYS A 27 -2.18 4.41 13.07
CA LYS A 27 -0.99 3.60 13.33
C LYS A 27 -0.43 3.03 12.02
N PRO A 28 0.87 2.73 11.95
CA PRO A 28 1.44 2.01 10.82
C PRO A 28 0.78 0.64 10.65
N ILE A 29 0.46 0.30 9.40
CA ILE A 29 -0.03 -1.02 9.00
C ILE A 29 1.05 -1.67 8.16
N ILE A 30 1.52 -2.84 8.60
CA ILE A 30 2.62 -3.56 7.97
C ILE A 30 2.10 -4.87 7.39
N ALA A 31 2.30 -5.08 6.10
CA ALA A 31 2.03 -6.35 5.45
C ALA A 31 3.25 -7.27 5.57
N ALA A 32 3.08 -8.41 6.24
CA ALA A 32 4.03 -9.53 6.22
C ALA A 32 3.56 -10.57 5.20
N MET A 33 4.08 -10.50 3.99
CA MET A 33 3.63 -11.31 2.85
C MET A 33 4.36 -12.66 2.85
N ASN A 34 3.77 -13.66 3.51
CA ASN A 34 4.37 -14.99 3.68
C ASN A 34 4.08 -15.99 2.56
N GLY A 35 3.32 -15.60 1.54
CA GLY A 35 2.93 -16.47 0.45
C GLY A 35 2.50 -15.69 -0.79
N ALA A 36 2.13 -16.42 -1.84
CA ALA A 36 1.68 -15.82 -3.08
C ALA A 36 0.45 -14.92 -2.86
N ALA A 37 0.45 -13.74 -3.48
CA ALA A 37 -0.67 -12.82 -3.44
C ALA A 37 -1.14 -12.44 -4.85
N ALA A 38 -2.44 -12.59 -5.10
CA ALA A 38 -3.05 -12.30 -6.38
C ALA A 38 -4.36 -11.51 -6.21
N GLY A 39 -4.68 -10.64 -7.19
CA GLY A 39 -5.92 -9.88 -7.21
C GLY A 39 -6.16 -9.13 -5.91
N VAL A 40 -7.29 -9.40 -5.26
CA VAL A 40 -7.71 -8.73 -4.01
C VAL A 40 -6.67 -8.80 -2.90
N GLY A 41 -6.05 -9.99 -2.68
CA GLY A 41 -5.01 -10.14 -1.64
C GLY A 41 -3.77 -9.31 -1.93
N PHE A 42 -3.39 -9.16 -3.19
CA PHE A 42 -2.31 -8.28 -3.58
C PHE A 42 -2.68 -6.81 -3.37
N VAL A 43 -3.89 -6.41 -3.78
CA VAL A 43 -4.36 -5.02 -3.58
C VAL A 43 -4.46 -4.65 -2.10
N LEU A 44 -4.90 -5.57 -1.24
CA LEU A 44 -4.89 -5.34 0.21
C LEU A 44 -3.49 -4.92 0.71
N ALA A 45 -2.45 -5.62 0.26
CA ALA A 45 -1.08 -5.28 0.63
C ALA A 45 -0.62 -3.91 0.09
N LEU A 46 -1.14 -3.44 -1.06
CA LEU A 46 -0.81 -2.12 -1.60
C LEU A 46 -1.29 -0.97 -0.70
N PHE A 47 -2.35 -1.17 0.07
CA PHE A 47 -2.89 -0.17 1.00
C PHE A 47 -2.28 -0.25 2.40
N CYS A 48 -1.43 -1.22 2.71
CA CYS A 48 -0.59 -1.19 3.89
C CYS A 48 0.51 -0.13 3.71
N ASP A 49 0.98 0.46 4.80
CA ASP A 49 2.04 1.48 4.75
C ASP A 49 3.39 0.87 4.35
N LEU A 50 3.70 -0.30 4.91
CA LEU A 50 4.94 -1.03 4.63
C LEU A 50 4.63 -2.47 4.21
N ARG A 51 5.50 -3.05 3.39
CA ARG A 51 5.39 -4.41 2.86
C ARG A 51 6.72 -5.13 2.97
N PHE A 52 6.74 -6.21 3.73
CA PHE A 52 7.84 -7.16 3.79
C PHE A 52 7.39 -8.48 3.15
N ALA A 53 8.24 -9.12 2.40
CA ALA A 53 7.90 -10.32 1.68
C ALA A 53 8.87 -11.47 1.96
N ALA A 54 8.34 -12.67 2.05
CA ALA A 54 9.16 -13.87 2.05
C ALA A 54 9.82 -14.06 0.67
N SER A 55 11.07 -14.52 0.68
CA SER A 55 11.75 -14.90 -0.55
C SER A 55 10.98 -15.99 -1.30
N GLY A 56 11.03 -15.94 -2.62
CA GLY A 56 10.41 -16.94 -3.50
C GLY A 56 8.90 -16.80 -3.71
N ILE A 57 8.19 -15.90 -3.02
CA ILE A 57 6.76 -15.71 -3.26
C ILE A 57 6.51 -15.02 -4.61
N LYS A 58 5.29 -15.21 -5.11
CA LYS A 58 4.84 -14.68 -6.39
C LYS A 58 3.69 -13.72 -6.20
N LEU A 59 3.71 -12.62 -6.94
CA LEU A 59 2.73 -11.55 -6.87
C LEU A 59 2.15 -11.28 -8.26
N THR A 60 0.86 -10.97 -8.33
CA THR A 60 0.21 -10.59 -9.61
C THR A 60 -1.07 -9.82 -9.35
N THR A 61 -1.39 -8.86 -10.23
CA THR A 61 -2.72 -8.25 -10.26
C THR A 61 -3.77 -9.21 -10.81
N SER A 62 -3.40 -10.02 -11.82
CA SER A 62 -4.24 -11.06 -12.45
C SER A 62 -5.55 -10.57 -13.08
N PHE A 63 -5.92 -9.30 -12.94
CA PHE A 63 -7.22 -8.77 -13.37
C PHE A 63 -7.44 -8.85 -14.88
N SER A 64 -6.54 -8.30 -15.69
CA SER A 64 -6.65 -8.26 -17.15
C SER A 64 -6.76 -9.64 -17.77
N ARG A 65 -6.04 -10.64 -17.22
CA ARG A 65 -6.10 -12.04 -17.70
C ARG A 65 -7.43 -12.70 -17.43
N ARG A 66 -8.28 -12.09 -16.59
CA ARG A 66 -9.64 -12.57 -16.25
C ARG A 66 -10.73 -11.67 -16.81
N GLY A 67 -10.37 -10.68 -17.65
CA GLY A 67 -11.31 -9.72 -18.21
C GLY A 67 -11.84 -8.71 -17.19
N LEU A 68 -11.13 -8.52 -16.07
CA LEU A 68 -11.48 -7.57 -15.01
C LEU A 68 -10.68 -6.27 -15.17
N ILE A 69 -11.23 -5.20 -14.62
CA ILE A 69 -10.56 -3.90 -14.53
C ILE A 69 -9.59 -3.87 -13.33
N ALA A 70 -8.90 -2.76 -13.14
CA ALA A 70 -8.07 -2.53 -11.94
C ALA A 70 -8.98 -2.24 -10.73
N GLU A 71 -9.32 -3.31 -10.01
CA GLU A 71 -10.28 -3.27 -8.91
C GLU A 71 -9.69 -2.74 -7.61
N TYR A 72 -10.58 -2.42 -6.65
CA TYR A 72 -10.26 -2.06 -5.26
C TYR A 72 -9.28 -0.89 -5.11
N GLY A 73 -9.18 0.01 -6.08
CA GLY A 73 -8.28 1.14 -6.04
C GLY A 73 -6.83 0.83 -6.43
N SER A 74 -6.55 -0.34 -7.02
CA SER A 74 -5.21 -0.69 -7.51
C SER A 74 -4.69 0.26 -8.58
N SER A 75 -5.57 0.86 -9.40
CA SER A 75 -5.23 1.89 -10.39
C SER A 75 -4.73 3.19 -9.77
N TRP A 76 -5.09 3.47 -8.53
CA TRP A 76 -4.62 4.63 -7.78
C TRP A 76 -3.34 4.32 -7.00
N ALA A 77 -3.32 3.19 -6.26
CA ALA A 77 -2.22 2.86 -5.38
C ALA A 77 -0.94 2.45 -6.13
N LEU A 78 -1.07 1.59 -7.15
CA LEU A 78 0.08 1.00 -7.83
C LEU A 78 0.98 2.06 -8.53
N PRO A 79 0.44 3.01 -9.33
CA PRO A 79 1.26 4.06 -9.94
C PRO A 79 1.99 4.94 -8.95
N LYS A 80 1.41 5.18 -7.78
CA LYS A 80 2.02 5.99 -6.71
C LYS A 80 3.18 5.26 -6.02
N LEU A 81 3.13 3.93 -5.96
CA LEU A 81 4.18 3.12 -5.36
C LEU A 81 5.36 2.87 -6.32
N ILE A 82 5.09 2.55 -7.59
CA ILE A 82 6.13 2.09 -8.53
C ILE A 82 6.24 2.90 -9.83
N GLY A 83 5.50 3.99 -9.92
CA GLY A 83 5.43 4.83 -11.11
C GLY A 83 4.53 4.26 -12.20
N MET A 84 4.07 5.15 -13.08
CA MET A 84 3.07 4.85 -14.12
C MET A 84 3.49 3.70 -15.06
N PRO A 85 4.72 3.68 -15.63
CA PRO A 85 5.08 2.63 -16.60
C PRO A 85 5.05 1.23 -15.99
N ARG A 86 5.59 1.05 -14.79
CA ARG A 86 5.60 -0.27 -14.10
C ARG A 86 4.19 -0.68 -13.66
N ALA A 87 3.39 0.27 -13.20
CA ALA A 87 2.00 0.01 -12.84
C ALA A 87 1.17 -0.46 -14.05
N LEU A 88 1.31 0.20 -15.20
CA LEU A 88 0.66 -0.20 -16.43
C LEU A 88 1.13 -1.58 -16.91
N ASP A 89 2.45 -1.86 -16.85
CA ASP A 89 2.96 -3.20 -17.16
C ASP A 89 2.25 -4.27 -16.33
N LEU A 90 2.18 -4.12 -15.02
CA LEU A 90 1.56 -5.12 -14.15
C LEU A 90 0.03 -5.20 -14.32
N LEU A 91 -0.65 -4.07 -14.50
CA LEU A 91 -2.11 -4.05 -14.65
C LEU A 91 -2.57 -4.58 -16.01
N LEU A 92 -1.89 -4.18 -17.09
CA LEU A 92 -2.28 -4.58 -18.45
C LEU A 92 -1.90 -6.02 -18.76
N SER A 93 -0.70 -6.45 -18.37
CA SER A 93 -0.24 -7.82 -18.64
C SER A 93 -0.81 -8.85 -17.68
N GLY A 94 -1.11 -8.44 -16.44
CA GLY A 94 -1.46 -9.36 -15.36
C GLY A 94 -0.37 -10.41 -15.13
N ARG A 95 0.89 -10.10 -15.48
CA ARG A 95 2.01 -11.03 -15.33
C ARG A 95 2.34 -11.30 -13.87
N VAL A 96 2.97 -12.42 -13.62
CA VAL A 96 3.50 -12.76 -12.30
C VAL A 96 4.89 -12.15 -12.16
N ILE A 97 5.14 -11.54 -11.00
CA ILE A 97 6.45 -11.06 -10.58
C ILE A 97 6.91 -11.82 -9.33
N THR A 98 8.22 -11.89 -9.12
CA THR A 98 8.80 -12.43 -7.87
C THR A 98 8.87 -11.35 -6.79
N ALA A 99 9.07 -11.76 -5.52
CA ALA A 99 9.31 -10.83 -4.42
C ALA A 99 10.53 -9.94 -4.70
N ASP A 100 11.63 -10.50 -5.22
CA ASP A 100 12.86 -9.75 -5.53
C ASP A 100 12.62 -8.72 -6.66
N GLU A 101 11.78 -9.04 -7.63
CA GLU A 101 11.40 -8.07 -8.66
C GLU A 101 10.56 -6.94 -8.06
N ALA A 102 9.63 -7.27 -7.16
CA ALA A 102 8.81 -6.30 -6.45
C ALA A 102 9.64 -5.37 -5.56
N GLU A 103 10.68 -5.89 -4.89
CA GLU A 103 11.63 -5.10 -4.11
C GLU A 103 12.41 -4.13 -5.00
N ARG A 104 12.99 -4.61 -6.12
CA ARG A 104 13.69 -3.74 -7.10
C ARG A 104 12.81 -2.65 -7.71
N MET A 105 11.50 -2.88 -7.77
CA MET A 105 10.54 -1.86 -8.22
C MET A 105 10.20 -0.84 -7.14
N GLY A 106 10.51 -1.10 -5.88
CA GLY A 106 10.06 -0.32 -4.72
C GLY A 106 8.65 -0.65 -4.26
N LEU A 107 8.07 -1.76 -4.75
CA LEU A 107 6.75 -2.22 -4.34
C LEU A 107 6.78 -2.92 -2.98
N VAL A 108 7.85 -3.61 -2.66
CA VAL A 108 8.14 -4.25 -1.39
C VAL A 108 9.34 -3.56 -0.76
N ASN A 109 9.27 -3.29 0.54
CA ASN A 109 10.32 -2.59 1.27
C ASN A 109 11.55 -3.47 1.46
N GLN A 110 11.33 -4.77 1.73
CA GLN A 110 12.41 -5.73 1.89
C GLN A 110 11.91 -7.16 1.67
N VAL A 111 12.77 -7.99 1.05
CA VAL A 111 12.59 -9.44 0.95
C VAL A 111 13.51 -10.11 1.94
N VAL A 112 12.98 -11.08 2.70
CA VAL A 112 13.72 -11.83 3.71
C VAL A 112 13.45 -13.34 3.55
N PRO A 113 14.31 -14.23 4.11
CA PRO A 113 14.00 -15.65 4.16
C PRO A 113 12.62 -15.93 4.77
N ALA A 114 11.92 -16.93 4.24
CA ALA A 114 10.52 -17.18 4.63
C ALA A 114 10.38 -17.47 6.14
N GLU A 115 11.32 -18.21 6.69
CA GLU A 115 11.40 -18.56 8.10
C GLU A 115 11.69 -17.37 9.02
N GLU A 116 12.28 -16.31 8.49
CA GLU A 116 12.63 -15.10 9.23
C GLU A 116 11.58 -13.99 9.13
N LEU A 117 10.62 -14.10 8.19
CA LEU A 117 9.71 -13.01 7.88
C LEU A 117 9.00 -12.44 9.12
N MET A 118 8.39 -13.30 9.92
CA MET A 118 7.61 -12.84 11.08
C MET A 118 8.49 -12.28 12.19
N SER A 119 9.67 -12.89 12.46
CA SER A 119 10.59 -12.35 13.46
C SER A 119 11.16 -11.01 13.03
N HIS A 120 11.50 -10.85 11.75
CA HIS A 120 11.95 -9.58 11.17
C HIS A 120 10.89 -8.48 11.27
N VAL A 121 9.67 -8.76 10.84
CA VAL A 121 8.57 -7.78 10.89
C VAL A 121 8.20 -7.40 12.33
N MET A 122 8.20 -8.37 13.25
CA MET A 122 7.92 -8.11 14.66
C MET A 122 9.03 -7.30 15.32
N ALA A 123 10.29 -7.55 14.99
CA ALA A 123 11.42 -6.75 15.47
C ALA A 123 11.29 -5.29 14.98
N TYR A 124 11.00 -5.09 13.69
CA TYR A 124 10.78 -3.77 13.12
C TYR A 124 9.60 -3.04 13.79
N ALA A 125 8.47 -3.71 13.95
CA ALA A 125 7.29 -3.13 14.58
C ALA A 125 7.53 -2.80 16.07
N SER A 126 8.29 -3.64 16.78
CA SER A 126 8.66 -3.42 18.18
C SER A 126 9.61 -2.23 18.35
N ASP A 127 10.57 -2.08 17.43
CA ASP A 127 11.46 -0.92 17.43
C ASP A 127 10.68 0.37 17.21
N LEU A 128 9.77 0.40 16.25
CA LEU A 128 8.87 1.54 16.05
C LEU A 128 8.08 1.85 17.33
N ALA A 129 7.50 0.82 17.96
CA ALA A 129 6.66 1.00 19.15
C ALA A 129 7.46 1.50 20.37
N ALA A 130 8.73 1.10 20.49
CA ALA A 130 9.58 1.48 21.60
C ALA A 130 10.22 2.87 21.43
N ASN A 131 10.58 3.22 20.19
CA ASN A 131 11.46 4.36 19.91
C ASN A 131 10.78 5.53 19.20
N CYS A 132 9.53 5.38 18.73
CA CYS A 132 8.84 6.42 17.98
C CYS A 132 7.54 6.88 18.67
N CYS A 133 7.21 8.16 18.50
CA CYS A 133 6.01 8.75 19.08
C CYS A 133 4.76 8.37 18.25
N PRO A 134 3.73 7.72 18.83
CA PRO A 134 2.51 7.36 18.10
C PRO A 134 1.76 8.55 17.50
N THR A 135 1.77 9.71 18.17
CA THR A 135 1.16 10.93 17.64
C THR A 135 1.88 11.41 16.39
N SER A 136 3.22 11.29 16.35
CA SER A 136 4.01 11.65 15.17
C SER A 136 3.67 10.76 13.97
N TRP A 137 3.48 9.44 14.18
CA TRP A 137 3.07 8.55 13.08
C TRP A 137 1.74 9.00 12.46
N ALA A 138 0.74 9.30 13.30
CA ALA A 138 -0.57 9.71 12.81
C ALA A 138 -0.48 10.99 11.96
N HIS A 139 0.34 11.94 12.38
CA HIS A 139 0.56 13.18 11.62
C HIS A 139 1.36 12.93 10.35
N MET A 140 2.50 12.22 10.43
CA MET A 140 3.35 11.92 9.26
C MET A 140 2.58 11.13 8.20
N LYS A 141 1.81 10.11 8.62
CA LYS A 141 0.99 9.33 7.72
C LYS A 141 -0.06 10.20 7.02
N LYS A 142 -0.74 11.06 7.77
CA LYS A 142 -1.69 12.02 7.21
C LYS A 142 -1.04 12.98 6.23
N GLN A 143 0.17 13.48 6.53
CA GLN A 143 0.92 14.35 5.63
C GLN A 143 1.30 13.62 4.34
N VAL A 144 1.98 12.47 4.44
CA VAL A 144 2.46 11.72 3.27
C VAL A 144 1.33 11.40 2.31
N TYR A 145 0.20 10.89 2.80
CA TYR A 145 -0.95 10.57 1.94
C TYR A 145 -1.72 11.81 1.47
N GLY A 146 -1.81 12.85 2.30
CA GLY A 146 -2.52 14.09 1.97
C GLY A 146 -1.76 14.94 0.97
N ASP A 147 -0.43 14.93 1.03
CA ASP A 147 0.43 15.77 0.19
C ASP A 147 0.60 15.20 -1.24
N TRP A 148 0.09 14.01 -1.52
CA TRP A 148 0.17 13.41 -2.86
C TRP A 148 -0.58 14.16 -3.96
N GLU A 149 -1.52 15.02 -3.60
CA GLU A 149 -2.40 15.75 -4.55
C GLU A 149 -2.15 17.27 -4.54
N ILE A 150 -1.16 17.75 -3.78
CA ILE A 150 -0.84 19.17 -3.64
C ILE A 150 0.61 19.47 -4.05
N ASP A 151 0.91 20.74 -4.30
CA ASP A 151 2.26 21.22 -4.60
C ASP A 151 3.15 21.31 -3.35
N ALA A 152 4.46 21.40 -3.56
CA ALA A 152 5.46 21.43 -2.50
C ALA A 152 5.34 22.66 -1.57
N ASP A 153 4.95 23.82 -2.09
CA ASP A 153 4.82 25.04 -1.30
C ASP A 153 3.63 24.93 -0.35
N THR A 154 2.51 24.40 -0.84
CA THR A 154 1.33 24.10 -0.01
C THR A 154 1.67 23.06 1.06
N ALA A 155 2.35 21.96 0.71
CA ALA A 155 2.77 20.94 1.67
C ALA A 155 3.69 21.51 2.75
N THR A 156 4.66 22.37 2.36
CA THR A 156 5.58 23.05 3.27
C THR A 156 4.82 23.96 4.24
N THR A 157 3.89 24.76 3.72
CA THR A 157 3.06 25.66 4.53
C THR A 157 2.23 24.87 5.54
N ASN A 158 1.57 23.80 5.11
CA ASN A 158 0.79 22.92 5.98
C ASN A 158 1.67 22.31 7.09
N SER A 159 2.89 21.85 6.76
CA SER A 159 3.81 21.29 7.74
C SER A 159 4.25 22.29 8.80
N ILE A 160 4.51 23.54 8.41
CA ILE A 160 4.85 24.63 9.36
C ILE A 160 3.68 24.90 10.31
N HIS A 161 2.45 24.97 9.80
CA HIS A 161 1.26 25.15 10.64
C HIS A 161 1.08 23.99 11.63
N MET A 162 1.24 22.76 11.19
CA MET A 162 1.15 21.58 12.06
C MET A 162 2.26 21.56 13.11
N MET A 163 3.49 21.92 12.74
CA MET A 163 4.63 22.04 13.67
C MET A 163 4.34 23.06 14.77
N ASN A 164 3.90 24.25 14.42
CA ASN A 164 3.56 25.30 15.38
C ASN A 164 2.44 24.87 16.33
N ALA A 165 1.41 24.20 15.80
CA ALA A 165 0.32 23.65 16.62
C ALA A 165 0.77 22.53 17.56
N SER A 166 1.80 21.76 17.20
CA SER A 166 2.34 20.66 18.02
C SER A 166 3.22 21.17 19.17
N VAL A 167 3.98 22.25 18.93
CA VAL A 167 4.86 22.87 19.95
C VAL A 167 4.05 23.63 21.02
N MET A 168 2.84 24.08 20.66
CA MET A 168 1.95 24.84 21.57
C MET A 168 1.10 23.95 22.50
N ARG A 169 1.27 22.62 22.50
CA ARG A 169 0.57 21.74 23.43
C ARG A 169 1.38 21.63 24.72
N PRO A 170 0.77 21.99 25.89
CA PRO A 170 1.41 21.83 27.22
C PRO A 170 1.65 20.36 27.53
#